data_bbd756b2bff4e0aab2082f1497b11fcd
#
_entry.id   bbd756b2bff4e0aab2082f1497b11fcd
#
_cell.length_a   1.000
_cell.length_b   1.000
_cell.length_c   1.000
_cell.angle_alpha   90.00
_cell.angle_beta   90.00
_cell.angle_gamma   90.00
#
_symmetry.space_group_name_H-M   'P 1'
#
loop_
_entity.id
_entity.type
_entity.pdbx_description
1 polymer ?
#
loop_
_entity_poly.entity_id
_entity_poly.type
_entity_poly.pdbx_seq_one_letter_code
_entity_poly.pdbx_strand_id
1 'polypeptide(L)'
;MNLRSDADGIIQESLAAILPDAAVEKALRGHTFGTGRIVLVAVGKAAWQMARAAVDELGSRIDRGVVITKYGHIKGDIPNIACREAGHPVPDASSFAATQEALDLTEGLTAEDTVLFLLSGGGSALFEKPLIPAEELKDLTEQLLASGADIVAVNTLRKRMSAVKGGRFAEHCAPAQVFTIVLSDILGDPLDMIASGPAYPDTSTAEDAHTVVKKYGIRLSDAATKLLDTPLPSELPNVTTHITGSVRELCAAAAEAAERRGYTPVLLTDQLDCEAREAGRFLAAIARTHAHAGSFAYIAGGETVVQLKGMGRGGRNQEIALAAADGIAGIPNVAVFSVGSDGTDGPTDAAGGYVDGGTAEALARERRSAAEALAENDAYPALNDVGGLIVTGPTGTNVNDVSVLLIRG
;
A
#
# COMPACT_ATOMS: atom_id res chain seq x y z
N MET A 1 -33.29 9.39 -1.49
CA MET A 1 -31.94 8.86 -1.73
C MET A 1 -31.44 8.29 -0.42
N ASN A 2 -30.68 7.19 -0.44
CA ASN A 2 -30.29 6.46 0.76
C ASN A 2 -28.78 6.64 0.99
N LEU A 3 -28.35 7.18 2.12
CA LEU A 3 -26.93 7.40 2.47
C LEU A 3 -26.11 6.11 2.37
N ARG A 4 -26.69 4.96 2.73
CA ARG A 4 -26.01 3.67 2.57
C ARG A 4 -25.72 3.35 1.10
N SER A 5 -26.66 3.58 0.20
CA SER A 5 -26.46 3.40 -1.24
C SER A 5 -25.40 4.35 -1.80
N ASP A 6 -25.36 5.60 -1.30
CA ASP A 6 -24.32 6.56 -1.71
C ASP A 6 -22.94 6.08 -1.20
N ALA A 7 -22.85 5.62 0.05
CA ALA A 7 -21.62 5.08 0.62
C ALA A 7 -21.13 3.84 -0.17
N ASP A 8 -22.02 2.87 -0.41
CA ASP A 8 -21.70 1.65 -1.17
C ASP A 8 -21.19 1.99 -2.57
N GLY A 9 -21.81 2.97 -3.25
CA GLY A 9 -21.35 3.40 -4.57
C GLY A 9 -20.02 4.15 -4.53
N ILE A 10 -19.75 4.99 -3.52
CA ILE A 10 -18.45 5.65 -3.35
C ILE A 10 -17.37 4.61 -3.11
N ILE A 11 -17.61 3.63 -2.22
CA ILE A 11 -16.69 2.53 -1.94
C ILE A 11 -16.36 1.75 -3.21
N GLN A 12 -17.38 1.30 -3.93
CA GLN A 12 -17.21 0.50 -5.14
C GLN A 12 -16.38 1.23 -6.20
N GLU A 13 -16.70 2.49 -6.47
CA GLU A 13 -16.01 3.28 -7.49
C GLU A 13 -14.60 3.64 -7.08
N SER A 14 -14.36 4.00 -5.80
CA SER A 14 -13.02 4.34 -5.32
C SER A 14 -12.09 3.13 -5.30
N LEU A 15 -12.57 1.95 -4.87
CA LEU A 15 -11.79 0.73 -4.90
C LEU A 15 -11.48 0.28 -6.34
N ALA A 16 -12.44 0.38 -7.27
CA ALA A 16 -12.22 0.03 -8.67
C ALA A 16 -11.13 0.91 -9.33
N ALA A 17 -11.07 2.19 -8.96
CA ALA A 17 -10.11 3.14 -9.53
C ALA A 17 -8.65 2.88 -9.14
N ILE A 18 -8.41 2.17 -8.02
CA ILE A 18 -7.06 1.90 -7.50
C ILE A 18 -6.66 0.42 -7.68
N LEU A 19 -7.43 -0.38 -8.41
CA LEU A 19 -7.02 -1.74 -8.73
C LEU A 19 -5.72 -1.74 -9.54
N PRO A 20 -4.86 -2.76 -9.37
CA PRO A 20 -3.55 -2.79 -10.01
C PRO A 20 -3.59 -2.68 -11.54
N ASP A 21 -4.60 -3.25 -12.18
CA ASP A 21 -4.83 -3.17 -13.62
C ASP A 21 -5.21 -1.74 -14.06
N ALA A 22 -6.22 -1.14 -13.45
CA ALA A 22 -6.62 0.23 -13.73
C ALA A 22 -5.47 1.24 -13.52
N ALA A 23 -4.69 1.04 -12.48
CA ALA A 23 -3.52 1.85 -12.16
C ALA A 23 -2.44 1.76 -13.25
N VAL A 24 -2.12 0.56 -13.71
CA VAL A 24 -1.14 0.33 -14.79
C VAL A 24 -1.64 0.92 -16.11
N GLU A 25 -2.88 0.64 -16.51
CA GLU A 25 -3.46 1.19 -17.73
C GLU A 25 -3.42 2.71 -17.77
N LYS A 26 -3.81 3.36 -16.67
CA LYS A 26 -3.77 4.84 -16.53
C LYS A 26 -2.37 5.39 -16.73
N ALA A 27 -1.36 4.78 -16.11
CA ALA A 27 0.03 5.21 -16.21
C ALA A 27 0.60 5.00 -17.62
N LEU A 28 0.28 3.87 -18.27
CA LEU A 28 0.75 3.54 -19.62
C LEU A 28 0.16 4.46 -20.69
N ARG A 29 -1.13 4.81 -20.60
CA ARG A 29 -1.78 5.73 -21.56
C ARG A 29 -1.17 7.13 -21.55
N GLY A 30 -0.58 7.56 -20.45
CA GLY A 30 0.10 8.85 -20.32
C GLY A 30 1.56 8.84 -20.77
N HIS A 31 2.13 7.68 -21.16
CA HIS A 31 3.54 7.53 -21.47
C HIS A 31 3.80 7.17 -22.92
N THR A 32 4.82 7.80 -23.52
CA THR A 32 5.28 7.47 -24.88
C THR A 32 6.62 6.74 -24.79
N PHE A 33 6.61 5.47 -25.15
CA PHE A 33 7.82 4.64 -25.20
C PHE A 33 8.63 4.95 -26.46
N GLY A 34 9.96 4.84 -26.34
CA GLY A 34 10.89 4.85 -27.47
C GLY A 34 10.65 3.71 -28.49
N THR A 35 11.52 3.60 -29.49
CA THR A 35 11.41 2.61 -30.57
C THR A 35 12.10 1.29 -30.25
N GLY A 36 12.90 1.22 -29.18
CA GLY A 36 13.62 0.05 -28.72
C GLY A 36 12.72 -1.02 -28.09
N ARG A 37 13.35 -2.04 -27.53
CA ARG A 37 12.67 -3.14 -26.83
C ARG A 37 12.07 -2.64 -25.51
N ILE A 38 10.95 -3.23 -25.10
CA ILE A 38 10.40 -3.07 -23.77
C ILE A 38 10.64 -4.38 -23.02
N VAL A 39 11.43 -4.34 -21.97
CA VAL A 39 11.66 -5.47 -21.04
C VAL A 39 10.85 -5.22 -19.77
N LEU A 40 9.97 -6.15 -19.43
CA LEU A 40 9.09 -6.01 -18.25
C LEU A 40 9.70 -6.71 -17.05
N VAL A 41 9.81 -5.99 -15.93
CA VAL A 41 10.15 -6.56 -14.61
C VAL A 41 9.05 -6.14 -13.63
N ALA A 42 8.28 -7.10 -13.13
CA ALA A 42 7.20 -6.83 -12.17
C ALA A 42 7.48 -7.51 -10.83
N VAL A 43 7.39 -6.76 -9.75
CA VAL A 43 7.77 -7.21 -8.40
C VAL A 43 6.71 -6.83 -7.37
N GLY A 44 6.36 -7.77 -6.51
CA GLY A 44 5.45 -7.53 -5.39
C GLY A 44 4.21 -8.42 -5.39
N LYS A 45 3.34 -8.22 -4.41
CA LYS A 45 2.13 -9.05 -4.24
C LYS A 45 1.15 -8.93 -5.40
N ALA A 46 1.07 -7.74 -6.03
CA ALA A 46 0.22 -7.47 -7.20
C ALA A 46 0.97 -7.60 -8.54
N ALA A 47 2.22 -8.03 -8.54
CA ALA A 47 3.10 -8.05 -9.73
C ALA A 47 2.50 -8.81 -10.90
N TRP A 48 1.84 -9.96 -10.65
CA TRP A 48 1.21 -10.74 -11.72
C TRP A 48 0.07 -9.96 -12.40
N GLN A 49 -0.79 -9.32 -11.60
CA GLN A 49 -1.92 -8.56 -12.12
C GLN A 49 -1.46 -7.31 -12.87
N MET A 50 -0.46 -6.59 -12.33
CA MET A 50 0.15 -5.43 -13.00
C MET A 50 0.80 -5.82 -14.34
N ALA A 51 1.56 -6.93 -14.36
CA ALA A 51 2.20 -7.43 -15.58
C ALA A 51 1.16 -7.85 -16.63
N ARG A 52 0.09 -8.52 -16.20
CA ARG A 52 -1.01 -8.91 -17.09
C ARG A 52 -1.64 -7.69 -17.75
N ALA A 53 -1.97 -6.66 -16.97
CA ALA A 53 -2.52 -5.41 -17.48
C ALA A 53 -1.56 -4.70 -18.46
N ALA A 54 -0.27 -4.68 -18.14
CA ALA A 54 0.73 -4.11 -19.05
C ALA A 54 0.83 -4.85 -20.39
N VAL A 55 0.77 -6.19 -20.36
CA VAL A 55 0.77 -7.01 -21.58
C VAL A 55 -0.52 -6.85 -22.36
N ASP A 56 -1.67 -6.73 -21.71
CA ASP A 56 -2.96 -6.48 -22.38
C ASP A 56 -2.99 -5.10 -23.06
N GLU A 57 -2.36 -4.06 -22.49
CA GLU A 57 -2.30 -2.71 -23.07
C GLU A 57 -1.23 -2.57 -24.16
N LEU A 58 -0.02 -3.13 -23.95
CA LEU A 58 1.13 -2.92 -24.86
C LEU A 58 1.31 -4.06 -25.87
N GLY A 59 0.74 -5.23 -25.63
CA GLY A 59 0.78 -6.38 -26.53
C GLY A 59 2.21 -6.80 -26.92
N SER A 60 2.44 -6.93 -28.20
CA SER A 60 3.74 -7.35 -28.78
C SER A 60 4.87 -6.31 -28.62
N ARG A 61 4.61 -5.13 -28.07
CA ARG A 61 5.64 -4.15 -27.72
C ARG A 61 6.52 -4.63 -26.56
N ILE A 62 5.98 -5.49 -25.69
CA ILE A 62 6.78 -6.15 -24.65
C ILE A 62 7.50 -7.33 -25.26
N ASP A 63 8.86 -7.23 -25.33
CA ASP A 63 9.72 -8.25 -25.90
C ASP A 63 9.76 -9.49 -25.01
N ARG A 64 10.06 -9.28 -23.73
CA ARG A 64 10.19 -10.33 -22.71
C ARG A 64 10.05 -9.73 -21.30
N GLY A 65 9.94 -10.59 -20.30
CA GLY A 65 9.92 -10.09 -18.92
C GLY A 65 9.88 -11.17 -17.86
N VAL A 66 9.91 -10.72 -16.61
CA VAL A 66 9.77 -11.56 -15.42
C VAL A 66 8.80 -10.93 -14.42
N VAL A 67 7.96 -11.77 -13.84
CA VAL A 67 7.12 -11.47 -12.68
C VAL A 67 7.73 -12.18 -11.48
N ILE A 68 7.90 -11.46 -10.37
CA ILE A 68 8.37 -11.99 -9.09
C ILE A 68 7.32 -11.66 -8.03
N THR A 69 6.58 -12.66 -7.60
CA THR A 69 5.48 -12.51 -6.64
C THR A 69 5.57 -13.53 -5.53
N LYS A 70 4.74 -13.38 -4.50
CA LYS A 70 4.75 -14.34 -3.39
C LYS A 70 4.02 -15.64 -3.79
N TYR A 71 4.34 -16.72 -3.10
CA TYR A 71 3.71 -18.03 -3.30
C TYR A 71 2.19 -17.96 -3.31
N GLY A 72 1.56 -18.61 -4.31
CA GLY A 72 0.11 -18.68 -4.49
C GLY A 72 -0.50 -17.43 -5.17
N HIS A 73 0.31 -16.51 -5.72
CA HIS A 73 -0.17 -15.30 -6.35
C HIS A 73 -0.13 -15.30 -7.89
N ILE A 74 0.46 -16.31 -8.52
CA ILE A 74 0.37 -16.51 -9.96
C ILE A 74 -1.02 -17.06 -10.31
N LYS A 75 -1.73 -16.38 -11.23
CA LYS A 75 -3.10 -16.76 -11.66
C LYS A 75 -3.13 -17.40 -13.06
N GLY A 76 -1.97 -17.67 -13.65
CA GLY A 76 -1.83 -18.28 -14.96
C GLY A 76 -0.64 -17.74 -15.74
N ASP A 77 -0.46 -18.21 -16.97
CA ASP A 77 0.62 -17.80 -17.84
C ASP A 77 0.37 -16.41 -18.47
N ILE A 78 1.44 -15.65 -18.62
CA ILE A 78 1.43 -14.37 -19.37
C ILE A 78 2.39 -14.54 -20.55
N PRO A 79 1.96 -14.27 -21.81
CA PRO A 79 2.80 -14.45 -22.99
C PRO A 79 4.13 -13.68 -22.87
N ASN A 80 5.24 -14.34 -23.19
CA ASN A 80 6.62 -13.82 -23.14
C ASN A 80 7.12 -13.39 -21.74
N ILE A 81 6.38 -13.70 -20.67
CA ILE A 81 6.74 -13.33 -19.30
C ILE A 81 6.97 -14.59 -18.47
N ALA A 82 8.14 -14.71 -17.89
CA ALA A 82 8.44 -15.75 -16.92
C ALA A 82 7.83 -15.39 -15.56
N CYS A 83 6.93 -16.20 -15.02
CA CYS A 83 6.34 -15.97 -13.72
C CYS A 83 7.06 -16.79 -12.65
N ARG A 84 7.51 -16.12 -11.57
CA ARG A 84 8.26 -16.71 -10.46
C ARG A 84 7.58 -16.40 -9.15
N GLU A 85 7.49 -17.41 -8.28
CA GLU A 85 7.02 -17.26 -6.90
C GLU A 85 8.20 -17.37 -5.93
N ALA A 86 8.16 -16.56 -4.86
CA ALA A 86 9.26 -16.39 -3.93
C ALA A 86 8.78 -16.10 -2.51
N GLY A 87 9.71 -16.14 -1.55
CA GLY A 87 9.46 -15.96 -0.13
C GLY A 87 9.05 -14.53 0.25
N HIS A 88 8.01 -14.43 1.08
CA HIS A 88 7.54 -13.20 1.69
C HIS A 88 6.89 -13.53 3.06
N PRO A 89 7.17 -12.80 4.15
CA PRO A 89 7.95 -11.56 4.26
C PRO A 89 9.47 -11.74 4.33
N VAL A 90 9.96 -12.97 4.39
CA VAL A 90 11.40 -13.28 4.43
C VAL A 90 11.84 -13.75 3.04
N PRO A 91 12.89 -13.15 2.45
CA PRO A 91 13.43 -13.59 1.18
C PRO A 91 14.03 -15.00 1.29
N ASP A 92 13.92 -15.77 0.22
CA ASP A 92 14.46 -17.13 0.11
C ASP A 92 15.31 -17.33 -1.15
N ALA A 93 15.75 -18.56 -1.39
CA ALA A 93 16.54 -18.91 -2.57
C ALA A 93 15.81 -18.60 -3.89
N SER A 94 14.46 -18.71 -3.90
CA SER A 94 13.64 -18.37 -5.05
C SER A 94 13.64 -16.86 -5.31
N SER A 95 13.61 -16.03 -4.25
CA SER A 95 13.77 -14.58 -4.37
C SER A 95 15.09 -14.20 -5.03
N PHE A 96 16.17 -14.83 -4.58
CA PHE A 96 17.53 -14.56 -5.11
C PHE A 96 17.68 -15.00 -6.57
N ALA A 97 17.15 -16.17 -6.92
CA ALA A 97 17.19 -16.69 -8.28
C ALA A 97 16.35 -15.86 -9.26
N ALA A 98 15.12 -15.49 -8.86
CA ALA A 98 14.25 -14.68 -9.69
C ALA A 98 14.80 -13.25 -9.87
N THR A 99 15.43 -12.68 -8.85
CA THR A 99 16.10 -11.39 -8.94
C THR A 99 17.31 -11.45 -9.87
N GLN A 100 18.08 -12.53 -9.83
CA GLN A 100 19.17 -12.75 -10.80
C GLN A 100 18.63 -12.83 -12.23
N GLU A 101 17.53 -13.54 -12.47
CA GLU A 101 16.87 -13.59 -13.78
C GLU A 101 16.47 -12.18 -14.28
N ALA A 102 15.97 -11.32 -13.39
CA ALA A 102 15.65 -9.93 -13.72
C ALA A 102 16.91 -9.13 -14.12
N LEU A 103 18.03 -9.32 -13.41
CA LEU A 103 19.32 -8.70 -13.75
C LEU A 103 19.82 -9.20 -15.12
N ASP A 104 19.79 -10.51 -15.36
CA ASP A 104 20.23 -11.11 -16.64
C ASP A 104 19.37 -10.64 -17.82
N LEU A 105 18.05 -10.46 -17.62
CA LEU A 105 17.13 -9.95 -18.64
C LEU A 105 17.39 -8.49 -19.01
N THR A 106 17.93 -7.71 -18.09
CA THR A 106 18.17 -6.28 -18.24
C THR A 106 19.63 -5.94 -18.55
N GLU A 107 20.50 -6.95 -18.64
CA GLU A 107 21.89 -6.76 -19.02
C GLU A 107 22.04 -6.41 -20.52
N GLY A 108 22.95 -5.49 -20.83
CA GLY A 108 23.31 -5.12 -22.20
C GLY A 108 22.22 -4.41 -22.98
N LEU A 109 21.25 -3.78 -22.32
CA LEU A 109 20.27 -2.91 -22.93
C LEU A 109 20.92 -1.60 -23.42
N THR A 110 20.29 -0.96 -24.41
CA THR A 110 20.75 0.29 -25.02
C THR A 110 19.90 1.48 -24.59
N ALA A 111 20.32 2.69 -24.91
CA ALA A 111 19.56 3.90 -24.62
C ALA A 111 18.20 3.98 -25.33
N GLU A 112 17.99 3.19 -26.39
CA GLU A 112 16.72 3.07 -27.11
C GLU A 112 15.71 2.13 -26.39
N ASP A 113 16.23 1.23 -25.54
CA ASP A 113 15.44 0.22 -24.84
C ASP A 113 14.79 0.83 -23.56
N THR A 114 13.70 0.22 -23.13
CA THR A 114 13.00 0.62 -21.89
C THR A 114 12.81 -0.59 -20.99
N VAL A 115 13.13 -0.45 -19.73
CA VAL A 115 12.70 -1.36 -18.67
C VAL A 115 11.40 -0.84 -18.09
N LEU A 116 10.30 -1.55 -18.32
CA LEU A 116 9.03 -1.29 -17.65
C LEU A 116 9.06 -2.00 -16.30
N PHE A 117 9.27 -1.21 -15.25
CA PHE A 117 9.44 -1.70 -13.89
C PHE A 117 8.18 -1.49 -13.06
N LEU A 118 7.47 -2.56 -12.73
CA LEU A 118 6.20 -2.55 -12.01
C LEU A 118 6.44 -2.98 -10.56
N LEU A 119 6.16 -2.09 -9.60
CA LEU A 119 6.39 -2.32 -8.18
C LEU A 119 5.09 -2.28 -7.38
N SER A 120 4.93 -3.23 -6.46
CA SER A 120 3.87 -3.24 -5.46
C SER A 120 4.38 -3.71 -4.10
N GLY A 121 3.55 -3.66 -3.08
CA GLY A 121 3.89 -4.05 -1.72
C GLY A 121 4.54 -5.44 -1.61
N GLY A 122 5.47 -5.59 -0.68
CA GLY A 122 6.24 -6.83 -0.47
C GLY A 122 7.54 -6.94 -1.28
N GLY A 123 7.84 -5.98 -2.14
CA GLY A 123 9.04 -5.98 -3.00
C GLY A 123 10.37 -6.08 -2.25
N SER A 124 10.45 -5.59 -1.01
CA SER A 124 11.69 -5.67 -0.22
C SER A 124 12.20 -7.09 0.04
N ALA A 125 11.30 -8.08 0.15
CA ALA A 125 11.67 -9.49 0.28
C ALA A 125 11.73 -10.20 -1.07
N LEU A 126 10.79 -9.91 -1.95
CA LEU A 126 10.64 -10.59 -3.23
C LEU A 126 11.76 -10.22 -4.22
N PHE A 127 12.27 -8.98 -4.17
CA PHE A 127 13.34 -8.47 -5.03
C PHE A 127 14.62 -8.26 -4.23
N GLU A 128 15.36 -9.34 -4.02
CA GLU A 128 16.58 -9.36 -3.23
C GLU A 128 17.68 -10.17 -3.92
N LYS A 129 18.85 -9.58 -4.01
CA LYS A 129 20.09 -10.24 -4.41
C LYS A 129 21.19 -9.84 -3.44
N PRO A 130 21.46 -10.66 -2.41
CA PRO A 130 22.41 -10.29 -1.38
C PRO A 130 23.85 -10.25 -1.89
N LEU A 131 24.62 -9.27 -1.43
CA LEU A 131 26.07 -9.13 -1.64
C LEU A 131 26.89 -9.84 -0.55
N ILE A 132 26.21 -10.37 0.45
CA ILE A 132 26.74 -11.17 1.55
C ILE A 132 26.07 -12.54 1.56
N PRO A 133 26.59 -13.53 2.29
CA PRO A 133 25.94 -14.83 2.43
C PRO A 133 24.49 -14.68 2.94
N ALA A 134 23.58 -15.51 2.43
CA ALA A 134 22.15 -15.44 2.78
C ALA A 134 21.89 -15.56 4.29
N GLU A 135 22.63 -16.42 4.97
CA GLU A 135 22.56 -16.58 6.42
C GLU A 135 22.98 -15.31 7.18
N GLU A 136 23.98 -14.58 6.66
CA GLU A 136 24.41 -13.32 7.25
C GLU A 136 23.36 -12.21 7.04
N LEU A 137 22.72 -12.16 5.86
CA LEU A 137 21.61 -11.23 5.62
C LEU A 137 20.42 -11.50 6.55
N LYS A 138 20.15 -12.79 6.80
CA LYS A 138 19.10 -13.21 7.76
C LYS A 138 19.48 -12.78 9.19
N ASP A 139 20.68 -13.08 9.64
CA ASP A 139 21.16 -12.67 10.98
C ASP A 139 21.13 -11.15 11.15
N LEU A 140 21.58 -10.38 10.16
CA LEU A 140 21.47 -8.92 10.14
C LEU A 140 20.03 -8.44 10.33
N THR A 141 19.10 -9.07 9.60
CA THR A 141 17.67 -8.71 9.70
C THR A 141 17.12 -9.02 11.10
N GLU A 142 17.46 -10.17 11.66
CA GLU A 142 17.06 -10.56 13.02
C GLU A 142 17.65 -9.63 14.09
N GLN A 143 18.93 -9.24 13.96
CA GLN A 143 19.57 -8.27 14.86
C GLN A 143 18.86 -6.91 14.82
N LEU A 144 18.55 -6.39 13.63
CA LEU A 144 17.85 -5.11 13.47
C LEU A 144 16.46 -5.14 14.09
N LEU A 145 15.68 -6.19 13.85
CA LEU A 145 14.35 -6.35 14.45
C LEU A 145 14.42 -6.47 15.97
N ALA A 146 15.36 -7.29 16.50
CA ALA A 146 15.53 -7.48 17.92
C ALA A 146 16.00 -6.22 18.65
N SER A 147 16.76 -5.34 18.00
CA SER A 147 17.24 -4.08 18.55
C SER A 147 16.19 -2.98 18.62
N GLY A 148 15.01 -3.17 18.01
CA GLY A 148 13.98 -2.14 17.88
C GLY A 148 14.37 -1.02 16.92
N ALA A 149 15.22 -1.32 15.92
CA ALA A 149 15.58 -0.37 14.87
C ALA A 149 14.35 0.06 14.09
N ASP A 150 14.23 1.36 13.82
CA ASP A 150 13.18 1.90 12.97
C ASP A 150 13.39 1.51 11.49
N ILE A 151 12.36 1.68 10.68
CA ILE A 151 12.40 1.27 9.26
C ILE A 151 13.47 2.00 8.46
N VAL A 152 13.80 3.23 8.81
CA VAL A 152 14.86 4.01 8.15
C VAL A 152 16.21 3.37 8.41
N ALA A 153 16.51 3.06 9.68
CA ALA A 153 17.74 2.38 10.08
C ALA A 153 17.87 0.99 9.43
N VAL A 154 16.77 0.22 9.40
CA VAL A 154 16.72 -1.08 8.73
C VAL A 154 17.07 -0.94 7.25
N ASN A 155 16.44 -0.01 6.53
CA ASN A 155 16.68 0.19 5.10
C ASN A 155 18.08 0.74 4.82
N THR A 156 18.63 1.61 5.67
CA THR A 156 20.00 2.13 5.54
C THR A 156 21.05 1.01 5.43
N LEU A 157 20.91 -0.06 6.22
CA LEU A 157 21.81 -1.21 6.13
C LEU A 157 21.42 -2.17 5.00
N ARG A 158 20.14 -2.50 4.85
CA ARG A 158 19.69 -3.47 3.83
C ARG A 158 20.01 -3.03 2.40
N LYS A 159 19.87 -1.73 2.09
CA LYS A 159 20.23 -1.18 0.77
C LYS A 159 21.70 -1.45 0.44
N ARG A 160 22.60 -1.34 1.41
CA ARG A 160 24.05 -1.57 1.19
C ARG A 160 24.42 -3.03 0.99
N MET A 161 23.63 -3.95 1.55
CA MET A 161 23.87 -5.40 1.46
C MET A 161 23.22 -6.06 0.23
N SER A 162 22.59 -5.28 -0.65
CA SER A 162 21.83 -5.77 -1.80
C SER A 162 22.37 -5.24 -3.12
N ALA A 163 22.39 -6.07 -4.15
CA ALA A 163 22.78 -5.70 -5.50
C ALA A 163 21.71 -4.91 -6.27
N VAL A 164 20.46 -4.86 -5.75
CA VAL A 164 19.33 -4.28 -6.48
C VAL A 164 18.65 -3.11 -5.75
N LYS A 165 18.90 -2.93 -4.43
CA LYS A 165 18.28 -1.88 -3.63
C LYS A 165 19.06 -0.56 -3.70
N GLY A 166 18.44 0.54 -3.22
CA GLY A 166 19.07 1.86 -3.16
C GLY A 166 19.54 2.37 -4.51
N GLY A 167 18.71 2.25 -5.54
CA GLY A 167 18.99 2.72 -6.90
C GLY A 167 19.80 1.78 -7.79
N ARG A 168 20.40 0.74 -7.23
CA ARG A 168 21.34 -0.14 -7.97
C ARG A 168 20.69 -0.89 -9.13
N PHE A 169 19.42 -1.27 -9.03
CA PHE A 169 18.75 -1.91 -10.17
C PHE A 169 18.61 -0.97 -11.36
N ALA A 170 18.20 0.28 -11.12
CA ALA A 170 18.09 1.25 -12.21
C ALA A 170 19.46 1.66 -12.77
N GLU A 171 20.49 1.75 -11.92
CA GLU A 171 21.88 1.94 -12.36
C GLU A 171 22.37 0.78 -13.24
N HIS A 172 22.07 -0.48 -12.85
CA HIS A 172 22.36 -1.68 -13.65
C HIS A 172 21.68 -1.65 -15.03
N CYS A 173 20.45 -1.12 -15.13
CA CYS A 173 19.74 -1.00 -16.40
C CYS A 173 20.32 0.07 -17.34
N ALA A 174 21.17 0.99 -16.84
CA ALA A 174 21.72 2.06 -17.67
C ALA A 174 22.57 1.50 -18.85
N PRO A 175 22.47 2.10 -20.06
CA PRO A 175 21.84 3.38 -20.40
C PRO A 175 20.35 3.30 -20.76
N ALA A 176 19.68 2.16 -20.62
CA ALA A 176 18.26 2.03 -20.92
C ALA A 176 17.41 2.91 -20.00
N GLN A 177 16.27 3.37 -20.52
CA GLN A 177 15.28 4.08 -19.72
C GLN A 177 14.54 3.11 -18.78
N VAL A 178 14.32 3.51 -17.54
CA VAL A 178 13.52 2.76 -16.56
C VAL A 178 12.24 3.53 -16.29
N PHE A 179 11.12 3.01 -16.80
CA PHE A 179 9.80 3.54 -16.53
C PHE A 179 9.17 2.75 -15.40
N THR A 180 9.09 3.35 -14.22
CA THR A 180 8.62 2.69 -13.01
C THR A 180 7.17 3.07 -12.71
N ILE A 181 6.32 2.07 -12.53
CA ILE A 181 4.94 2.24 -12.03
C ILE A 181 4.88 1.61 -10.63
N VAL A 182 4.53 2.42 -9.63
CA VAL A 182 4.53 2.05 -8.22
C VAL A 182 3.11 2.07 -7.66
N LEU A 183 2.67 0.91 -7.13
CA LEU A 183 1.53 0.83 -6.22
C LEU A 183 2.06 0.97 -4.80
N SER A 184 1.74 2.09 -4.15
CA SER A 184 2.29 2.44 -2.84
C SER A 184 1.34 1.99 -1.71
N ASP A 185 1.87 1.20 -0.80
CA ASP A 185 1.22 0.81 0.46
C ASP A 185 1.79 1.54 1.68
N ILE A 186 2.63 2.57 1.46
CA ILE A 186 3.29 3.34 2.53
C ILE A 186 2.78 4.78 2.51
N LEU A 187 2.37 5.30 3.67
CA LEU A 187 1.89 6.68 3.81
C LEU A 187 2.95 7.70 3.37
N GLY A 188 2.52 8.67 2.57
CA GLY A 188 3.40 9.71 2.02
C GLY A 188 4.25 9.27 0.84
N ASP A 189 4.08 8.04 0.36
CA ASP A 189 4.72 7.48 -0.83
C ASP A 189 6.26 7.63 -0.86
N PRO A 190 6.99 7.27 0.21
CA PRO A 190 8.45 7.42 0.23
C PRO A 190 9.10 6.38 -0.70
N LEU A 191 9.40 6.79 -1.94
CA LEU A 191 9.91 5.91 -3.00
C LEU A 191 11.20 5.17 -2.62
N ASP A 192 12.02 5.75 -1.76
CA ASP A 192 13.24 5.14 -1.23
C ASP A 192 12.96 4.00 -0.23
N MET A 193 11.74 3.95 0.33
CA MET A 193 11.28 2.90 1.24
C MET A 193 10.53 1.78 0.51
N ILE A 194 9.81 2.09 -0.58
CA ILE A 194 9.05 1.11 -1.35
C ILE A 194 10.03 0.12 -1.99
N ALA A 195 9.90 -1.17 -1.66
CA ALA A 195 10.82 -2.24 -2.04
C ALA A 195 12.30 -1.94 -1.70
N SER A 196 12.56 -1.01 -0.77
CA SER A 196 13.90 -0.45 -0.44
C SER A 196 14.56 0.28 -1.62
N GLY A 197 13.75 0.93 -2.48
CA GLY A 197 14.17 1.87 -3.52
C GLY A 197 15.02 1.29 -4.66
N PRO A 198 14.63 0.22 -5.39
CA PRO A 198 15.47 -0.34 -6.46
C PRO A 198 15.72 0.63 -7.63
N ALA A 199 14.75 1.50 -7.91
CA ALA A 199 14.82 2.51 -8.96
C ALA A 199 14.62 3.92 -8.41
N TYR A 200 15.17 4.19 -7.23
CA TYR A 200 15.12 5.50 -6.60
C TYR A 200 16.50 5.84 -5.99
N PRO A 201 16.99 7.09 -6.16
CA PRO A 201 18.25 7.51 -5.58
C PRO A 201 18.28 7.34 -4.07
N ASP A 202 19.41 6.92 -3.52
CA ASP A 202 19.60 6.83 -2.07
C ASP A 202 20.31 8.06 -1.52
N THR A 203 19.74 8.66 -0.48
CA THR A 203 20.30 9.83 0.20
C THR A 203 21.09 9.47 1.44
N SER A 204 21.10 8.18 1.87
CA SER A 204 21.84 7.76 3.05
C SER A 204 23.34 7.69 2.78
N THR A 205 24.13 8.13 3.74
CA THR A 205 25.59 8.16 3.65
C THR A 205 26.23 6.92 4.31
N ALA A 206 27.52 6.70 4.04
CA ALA A 206 28.30 5.69 4.77
C ALA A 206 28.32 5.98 6.29
N GLU A 207 28.40 7.27 6.67
CA GLU A 207 28.38 7.71 8.06
C GLU A 207 27.04 7.35 8.75
N ASP A 208 25.92 7.50 8.06
CA ASP A 208 24.61 7.07 8.58
C ASP A 208 24.60 5.55 8.83
N ALA A 209 25.13 4.76 7.89
CA ALA A 209 25.20 3.31 8.04
C ALA A 209 26.10 2.90 9.25
N HIS A 210 27.25 3.50 9.41
CA HIS A 210 28.12 3.27 10.58
C HIS A 210 27.45 3.72 11.90
N THR A 211 26.70 4.81 11.86
CA THR A 211 25.93 5.31 13.01
C THR A 211 24.85 4.31 13.42
N VAL A 212 24.12 3.73 12.45
CA VAL A 212 23.12 2.69 12.71
C VAL A 212 23.79 1.46 13.34
N VAL A 213 24.89 0.96 12.77
CA VAL A 213 25.63 -0.19 13.33
C VAL A 213 26.04 0.06 14.78
N LYS A 214 26.58 1.24 15.08
CA LYS A 214 26.99 1.61 16.43
C LYS A 214 25.82 1.79 17.39
N LYS A 215 24.76 2.49 16.96
CA LYS A 215 23.58 2.81 17.78
C LYS A 215 22.85 1.55 18.24
N TYR A 216 22.72 0.58 17.35
CA TYR A 216 21.95 -0.65 17.61
C TYR A 216 22.82 -1.85 17.95
N GLY A 217 24.17 -1.68 18.00
CA GLY A 217 25.10 -2.75 18.37
C GLY A 217 25.13 -3.90 17.38
N ILE A 218 24.93 -3.63 16.09
CA ILE A 218 24.85 -4.63 15.02
C ILE A 218 26.25 -5.23 14.78
N ARG A 219 26.30 -6.54 14.68
CA ARG A 219 27.53 -7.29 14.36
C ARG A 219 27.55 -7.66 12.90
N LEU A 220 28.60 -7.30 12.21
CA LEU A 220 28.82 -7.55 10.79
C LEU A 220 30.14 -8.28 10.58
N SER A 221 30.25 -9.08 9.52
CA SER A 221 31.52 -9.57 9.03
C SER A 221 32.39 -8.46 8.44
N ASP A 222 33.68 -8.72 8.24
CA ASP A 222 34.57 -7.79 7.55
C ASP A 222 34.09 -7.47 6.12
N ALA A 223 33.50 -8.45 5.45
CA ALA A 223 32.93 -8.28 4.11
C ALA A 223 31.73 -7.33 4.11
N ALA A 224 30.78 -7.55 5.03
CA ALA A 224 29.61 -6.69 5.18
C ALA A 224 30.01 -5.27 5.65
N THR A 225 30.98 -5.15 6.54
CA THR A 225 31.50 -3.86 7.00
C THR A 225 32.05 -3.02 5.86
N LYS A 226 32.79 -3.63 4.92
CA LYS A 226 33.30 -2.93 3.71
C LYS A 226 32.19 -2.41 2.81
N LEU A 227 31.05 -3.10 2.74
CA LEU A 227 29.89 -2.68 1.93
C LEU A 227 29.25 -1.40 2.49
N LEU A 228 29.43 -1.07 3.78
CA LEU A 228 28.94 0.19 4.36
C LEU A 228 29.55 1.41 3.67
N ASP A 229 30.80 1.31 3.25
CA ASP A 229 31.55 2.39 2.61
C ASP A 229 31.31 2.48 1.08
N THR A 230 30.60 1.49 0.50
CA THR A 230 30.30 1.49 -0.93
C THR A 230 29.22 2.53 -1.24
N PRO A 231 29.48 3.51 -2.10
CA PRO A 231 28.47 4.50 -2.48
C PRO A 231 27.23 3.85 -3.11
N LEU A 232 26.08 4.44 -2.85
CA LEU A 232 24.83 4.15 -3.55
C LEU A 232 24.55 5.24 -4.58
N PRO A 233 23.83 4.97 -5.68
CA PRO A 233 23.46 5.96 -6.67
C PRO A 233 22.67 7.14 -6.04
N SER A 234 23.22 8.34 -6.13
CA SER A 234 22.57 9.58 -5.68
C SER A 234 21.74 10.25 -6.75
N GLU A 235 21.94 9.86 -8.02
CA GLU A 235 21.18 10.36 -9.18
C GLU A 235 20.90 9.19 -10.14
N LEU A 236 19.72 9.18 -10.72
CA LEU A 236 19.27 8.20 -11.69
C LEU A 236 18.56 8.90 -12.86
N PRO A 237 19.34 9.50 -13.79
CA PRO A 237 18.78 10.32 -14.88
C PRO A 237 17.99 9.49 -15.90
N ASN A 238 18.14 8.17 -15.88
CA ASN A 238 17.42 7.24 -16.75
C ASN A 238 16.09 6.76 -16.17
N VAL A 239 15.65 7.27 -15.01
CA VAL A 239 14.42 6.82 -14.33
C VAL A 239 13.31 7.85 -14.45
N THR A 240 12.13 7.38 -14.83
CA THR A 240 10.87 8.10 -14.68
C THR A 240 9.92 7.28 -13.83
N THR A 241 9.40 7.84 -12.74
CA THR A 241 8.51 7.14 -11.80
C THR A 241 7.12 7.71 -11.82
N HIS A 242 6.13 6.84 -11.95
CA HIS A 242 4.72 7.13 -11.72
C HIS A 242 4.24 6.39 -10.48
N ILE A 243 3.82 7.14 -9.46
CA ILE A 243 3.09 6.58 -8.32
C ILE A 243 1.63 6.52 -8.73
N THR A 244 1.07 5.34 -8.64
CA THR A 244 -0.34 5.10 -8.96
C THR A 244 -0.89 4.06 -7.97
N GLY A 245 -2.19 4.12 -7.64
CA GLY A 245 -2.71 3.27 -6.57
C GLY A 245 -2.02 3.59 -5.25
N SER A 246 -2.28 4.78 -4.71
CA SER A 246 -1.88 5.21 -3.38
C SER A 246 -3.11 5.64 -2.58
N VAL A 247 -2.95 5.84 -1.28
CA VAL A 247 -4.03 6.38 -0.44
C VAL A 247 -4.52 7.74 -0.95
N ARG A 248 -3.63 8.54 -1.53
CA ARG A 248 -3.99 9.83 -2.17
C ARG A 248 -4.93 9.62 -3.35
N GLU A 249 -4.64 8.65 -4.22
CA GLU A 249 -5.51 8.33 -5.35
C GLU A 249 -6.83 7.70 -4.90
N LEU A 250 -6.81 6.86 -3.85
CA LEU A 250 -8.03 6.33 -3.23
C LEU A 250 -8.93 7.47 -2.72
N CYS A 251 -8.37 8.45 -2.01
CA CYS A 251 -9.10 9.63 -1.56
C CYS A 251 -9.64 10.48 -2.72
N ALA A 252 -8.85 10.69 -3.78
CA ALA A 252 -9.27 11.43 -4.96
C ALA A 252 -10.43 10.72 -5.67
N ALA A 253 -10.36 9.41 -5.84
CA ALA A 253 -11.43 8.61 -6.44
C ALA A 253 -12.72 8.63 -5.58
N ALA A 254 -12.57 8.59 -4.25
CA ALA A 254 -13.72 8.75 -3.33
C ALA A 254 -14.34 10.15 -3.44
N ALA A 255 -13.52 11.20 -3.61
CA ALA A 255 -13.99 12.57 -3.82
C ALA A 255 -14.78 12.70 -5.12
N GLU A 256 -14.26 12.20 -6.24
CA GLU A 256 -14.95 12.20 -7.52
C GLU A 256 -16.27 11.40 -7.48
N ALA A 257 -16.26 10.24 -6.81
CA ALA A 257 -17.45 9.42 -6.65
C ALA A 257 -18.53 10.11 -5.79
N ALA A 258 -18.12 10.86 -4.77
CA ALA A 258 -19.01 11.67 -3.92
C ALA A 258 -19.58 12.87 -4.72
N GLU A 259 -18.76 13.54 -5.53
CA GLU A 259 -19.19 14.66 -6.37
C GLU A 259 -20.26 14.23 -7.38
N ARG A 260 -20.08 13.08 -8.04
CA ARG A 260 -21.10 12.50 -8.93
C ARG A 260 -22.46 12.23 -8.24
N ARG A 261 -22.46 12.08 -6.91
CA ARG A 261 -23.66 11.90 -6.07
C ARG A 261 -24.20 13.20 -5.48
N GLY A 262 -23.63 14.36 -5.85
CA GLY A 262 -24.08 15.68 -5.45
C GLY A 262 -23.55 16.13 -4.10
N TYR A 263 -22.46 15.55 -3.61
CA TYR A 263 -21.73 16.05 -2.44
C TYR A 263 -20.60 16.98 -2.88
N THR A 264 -20.31 17.96 -2.04
CA THR A 264 -19.06 18.74 -2.15
C THR A 264 -17.96 18.00 -1.39
N PRO A 265 -16.94 17.44 -2.07
CA PRO A 265 -15.89 16.72 -1.40
C PRO A 265 -14.93 17.68 -0.69
N VAL A 266 -14.48 17.30 0.51
CA VAL A 266 -13.48 18.00 1.31
C VAL A 266 -12.44 16.98 1.78
N LEU A 267 -11.24 17.04 1.21
CA LEU A 267 -10.13 16.21 1.68
C LEU A 267 -9.60 16.81 2.99
N LEU A 268 -9.71 16.05 4.07
CA LEU A 268 -9.16 16.40 5.37
C LEU A 268 -7.66 16.07 5.45
N THR A 269 -7.30 14.85 5.06
CA THR A 269 -5.92 14.35 5.04
C THR A 269 -5.82 13.08 4.20
N ASP A 270 -4.65 12.79 3.66
CA ASP A 270 -4.25 11.50 3.07
C ASP A 270 -3.15 10.81 3.91
N GLN A 271 -2.95 11.26 5.17
CA GLN A 271 -1.92 10.76 6.08
C GLN A 271 -2.46 10.56 7.50
N LEU A 272 -3.66 9.94 7.60
CA LEU A 272 -4.27 9.64 8.88
C LEU A 272 -3.57 8.45 9.54
N ASP A 273 -2.92 8.65 10.70
CA ASP A 273 -2.12 7.65 11.41
C ASP A 273 -2.42 7.50 12.91
N CYS A 274 -3.50 8.14 13.39
CA CYS A 274 -3.88 8.11 14.80
C CYS A 274 -4.59 6.79 15.21
N GLU A 275 -4.98 6.68 16.47
CA GLU A 275 -5.84 5.58 16.95
C GLU A 275 -7.21 5.64 16.26
N ALA A 276 -7.69 4.50 15.75
CA ALA A 276 -8.91 4.37 14.95
C ALA A 276 -10.14 5.00 15.62
N ARG A 277 -10.36 4.72 16.90
CA ARG A 277 -11.51 5.28 17.63
C ARG A 277 -11.47 6.80 17.76
N GLU A 278 -10.29 7.41 17.81
CA GLU A 278 -10.15 8.87 17.87
C GLU A 278 -10.46 9.51 16.50
N ALA A 279 -10.07 8.86 15.40
CA ALA A 279 -10.49 9.28 14.08
C ALA A 279 -12.03 9.28 13.92
N GLY A 280 -12.70 8.21 14.36
CA GLY A 280 -14.16 8.12 14.34
C GLY A 280 -14.85 9.21 15.16
N ARG A 281 -14.35 9.47 16.38
CA ARG A 281 -14.83 10.57 17.24
C ARG A 281 -14.63 11.95 16.62
N PHE A 282 -13.51 12.15 15.93
CA PHE A 282 -13.21 13.40 15.23
C PHE A 282 -14.18 13.62 14.05
N LEU A 283 -14.43 12.60 13.24
CA LEU A 283 -15.42 12.67 12.15
C LEU A 283 -16.83 12.98 12.70
N ALA A 284 -17.21 12.38 13.82
CA ALA A 284 -18.48 12.69 14.48
C ALA A 284 -18.53 14.13 15.02
N ALA A 285 -17.41 14.70 15.46
CA ALA A 285 -17.36 16.11 15.88
C ALA A 285 -17.56 17.06 14.69
N ILE A 286 -16.96 16.75 13.53
CA ILE A 286 -17.21 17.49 12.28
C ILE A 286 -18.69 17.41 11.90
N ALA A 287 -19.29 16.22 11.98
CA ALA A 287 -20.72 16.03 11.69
C ALA A 287 -21.61 16.94 12.49
N ARG A 288 -21.42 17.02 13.83
CA ARG A 288 -22.19 17.90 14.72
C ARG A 288 -22.05 19.38 14.36
N THR A 289 -20.90 19.79 13.85
CA THR A 289 -20.66 21.19 13.47
C THR A 289 -21.33 21.53 12.14
N HIS A 290 -21.37 20.59 11.21
CA HIS A 290 -21.72 20.87 9.81
C HIS A 290 -23.05 20.21 9.35
N ALA A 291 -23.81 19.54 10.23
CA ALA A 291 -25.01 18.79 9.88
C ALA A 291 -26.09 19.59 9.09
N HIS A 292 -26.04 20.91 9.10
CA HIS A 292 -26.98 21.79 8.41
C HIS A 292 -26.35 22.68 7.33
N ALA A 293 -25.08 22.42 6.98
CA ALA A 293 -24.32 23.29 6.08
C ALA A 293 -24.47 22.99 4.57
N GLY A 294 -25.24 21.95 4.21
CA GLY A 294 -25.40 21.49 2.83
C GLY A 294 -24.91 20.06 2.66
N SER A 295 -24.70 19.63 1.39
CA SER A 295 -24.25 18.27 1.08
C SER A 295 -22.73 18.22 0.97
N PHE A 296 -22.07 17.55 1.91
CA PHE A 296 -20.62 17.42 1.98
C PHE A 296 -20.16 15.98 2.16
N ALA A 297 -19.00 15.64 1.58
CA ALA A 297 -18.26 14.43 1.85
C ALA A 297 -16.87 14.80 2.40
N TYR A 298 -16.67 14.64 3.70
CA TYR A 298 -15.35 14.84 4.32
C TYR A 298 -14.57 13.53 4.25
N ILE A 299 -13.40 13.57 3.63
CA ILE A 299 -12.62 12.39 3.26
C ILE A 299 -11.29 12.43 4.00
N ALA A 300 -10.94 11.31 4.63
CA ALA A 300 -9.64 11.10 5.25
C ALA A 300 -9.09 9.73 4.82
N GLY A 301 -7.86 9.70 4.35
CA GLY A 301 -7.16 8.47 4.03
C GLY A 301 -5.93 8.27 4.89
N GLY A 302 -5.54 7.02 5.08
CA GLY A 302 -4.37 6.69 5.88
C GLY A 302 -4.37 5.28 6.42
N GLU A 303 -3.58 5.04 7.46
CA GLU A 303 -3.49 3.76 8.16
C GLU A 303 -3.53 3.98 9.67
N THR A 304 -4.72 3.89 10.25
CA THR A 304 -4.90 4.04 11.69
C THR A 304 -4.47 2.77 12.44
N VAL A 305 -4.28 2.91 13.75
CA VAL A 305 -3.91 1.79 14.62
C VAL A 305 -5.01 1.47 15.63
N VAL A 306 -5.04 0.22 16.10
CA VAL A 306 -5.93 -0.24 17.18
C VAL A 306 -5.09 -0.62 18.38
N GLN A 307 -5.43 -0.08 19.55
CA GLN A 307 -4.89 -0.56 20.82
C GLN A 307 -5.71 -1.75 21.31
N LEU A 308 -5.14 -2.93 21.22
CA LEU A 308 -5.79 -4.15 21.72
C LEU A 308 -5.83 -4.14 23.25
N LYS A 309 -7.05 -4.14 23.82
CA LYS A 309 -7.32 -4.18 25.27
C LYS A 309 -8.20 -5.35 25.66
N GLY A 310 -9.14 -5.69 24.80
CA GLY A 310 -10.07 -6.80 24.95
C GLY A 310 -9.70 -8.02 24.10
N MET A 311 -10.60 -9.00 24.11
CA MET A 311 -10.48 -10.26 23.36
C MET A 311 -11.49 -10.34 22.20
N GLY A 312 -12.13 -9.22 21.86
CA GLY A 312 -13.15 -9.13 20.84
C GLY A 312 -12.60 -9.28 19.42
N ARG A 313 -13.50 -9.20 18.45
CA ARG A 313 -13.21 -9.34 17.01
C ARG A 313 -13.57 -8.04 16.29
N GLY A 314 -12.63 -7.52 15.51
CA GLY A 314 -12.82 -6.30 14.74
C GLY A 314 -11.54 -5.88 14.04
N GLY A 315 -11.58 -4.70 13.42
CA GLY A 315 -10.45 -4.07 12.79
C GLY A 315 -10.52 -2.55 12.90
N ARG A 316 -9.49 -1.87 12.41
CA ARG A 316 -9.37 -0.40 12.52
C ARG A 316 -10.49 0.36 11.82
N ASN A 317 -10.90 -0.08 10.64
CA ASN A 317 -11.96 0.56 9.87
C ASN A 317 -13.34 0.37 10.53
N GLN A 318 -13.57 -0.79 11.11
CA GLN A 318 -14.76 -1.07 11.89
C GLN A 318 -14.80 -0.23 13.18
N GLU A 319 -13.65 -0.07 13.87
CA GLU A 319 -13.57 0.79 15.07
C GLU A 319 -13.77 2.29 14.73
N ILE A 320 -13.26 2.78 13.58
CA ILE A 320 -13.52 4.16 13.12
C ILE A 320 -15.02 4.39 13.00
N ALA A 321 -15.71 3.53 12.26
CA ALA A 321 -17.14 3.66 12.03
C ALA A 321 -17.92 3.57 13.36
N LEU A 322 -17.69 2.53 14.16
CA LEU A 322 -18.40 2.31 15.41
C LEU A 322 -18.18 3.46 16.41
N ALA A 323 -16.96 4.02 16.46
CA ALA A 323 -16.64 5.15 17.35
C ALA A 323 -17.37 6.45 16.98
N ALA A 324 -17.82 6.59 15.73
CA ALA A 324 -18.64 7.72 15.31
C ALA A 324 -20.11 7.57 15.72
N ALA A 325 -20.62 6.35 15.93
CA ALA A 325 -22.06 6.06 16.10
C ALA A 325 -22.73 6.89 17.19
N ASP A 326 -22.17 6.91 18.39
CA ASP A 326 -22.75 7.67 19.51
C ASP A 326 -22.69 9.18 19.25
N GLY A 327 -21.62 9.65 18.59
CA GLY A 327 -21.41 11.08 18.34
C GLY A 327 -22.31 11.67 17.26
N ILE A 328 -22.89 10.84 16.39
CA ILE A 328 -23.84 11.24 15.33
C ILE A 328 -25.27 10.77 15.62
N ALA A 329 -25.50 10.14 16.77
CA ALA A 329 -26.83 9.62 17.16
C ALA A 329 -27.92 10.67 17.03
N GLY A 330 -29.01 10.32 16.34
CA GLY A 330 -30.18 11.19 16.14
C GLY A 330 -29.95 12.34 15.15
N ILE A 331 -28.77 12.50 14.55
CA ILE A 331 -28.55 13.50 13.50
C ILE A 331 -29.06 12.94 12.17
N PRO A 332 -30.07 13.53 11.54
CA PRO A 332 -30.59 13.04 10.28
C PRO A 332 -29.59 13.29 9.13
N ASN A 333 -29.65 12.46 8.11
CA ASN A 333 -28.88 12.63 6.88
C ASN A 333 -27.36 12.70 7.07
N VAL A 334 -26.84 12.02 8.09
CA VAL A 334 -25.41 11.90 8.38
C VAL A 334 -25.01 10.42 8.43
N ALA A 335 -23.90 10.07 7.81
CA ALA A 335 -23.31 8.74 7.89
C ALA A 335 -21.79 8.84 7.94
N VAL A 336 -21.15 7.86 8.60
CA VAL A 336 -19.70 7.66 8.59
C VAL A 336 -19.41 6.24 8.14
N PHE A 337 -18.48 6.09 7.21
CA PHE A 337 -17.94 4.78 6.86
C PHE A 337 -16.42 4.81 6.76
N SER A 338 -15.80 3.66 6.96
CA SER A 338 -14.39 3.47 6.76
C SER A 338 -14.14 2.09 6.17
N VAL A 339 -13.21 1.99 5.23
CA VAL A 339 -12.95 0.77 4.48
C VAL A 339 -11.47 0.62 4.15
N GLY A 340 -10.94 -0.60 4.34
CA GLY A 340 -9.62 -1.01 3.87
C GLY A 340 -9.64 -1.37 2.40
N SER A 341 -8.68 -0.87 1.65
CA SER A 341 -8.60 -1.09 0.19
C SER A 341 -8.33 -2.54 -0.20
N ASP A 342 -7.75 -3.36 0.69
CA ASP A 342 -7.48 -4.78 0.46
C ASP A 342 -8.71 -5.69 0.60
N GLY A 343 -9.82 -5.13 1.11
CA GLY A 343 -11.08 -5.84 1.29
C GLY A 343 -11.15 -6.66 2.57
N THR A 344 -10.21 -6.45 3.49
CA THR A 344 -10.17 -7.08 4.82
C THR A 344 -9.88 -6.04 5.90
N ASP A 345 -10.34 -6.31 7.14
CA ASP A 345 -10.09 -5.41 8.26
C ASP A 345 -9.90 -6.22 9.55
N GLY A 346 -8.64 -6.29 10.02
CA GLY A 346 -8.25 -7.16 11.11
C GLY A 346 -8.47 -8.66 10.78
N PRO A 347 -8.74 -9.52 11.77
CA PRO A 347 -8.98 -10.94 11.56
C PRO A 347 -10.45 -11.22 11.15
N THR A 348 -11.01 -10.41 10.23
CA THR A 348 -12.41 -10.50 9.79
C THR A 348 -12.52 -10.60 8.27
N ASP A 349 -13.70 -10.96 7.78
CA ASP A 349 -14.07 -10.98 6.36
C ASP A 349 -14.72 -9.66 5.89
N ALA A 350 -14.89 -8.70 6.81
CA ALA A 350 -15.34 -7.35 6.46
C ALA A 350 -14.15 -6.48 6.04
N ALA A 351 -14.39 -5.60 5.09
CA ALA A 351 -13.44 -4.56 4.68
C ALA A 351 -13.51 -3.32 5.59
N GLY A 352 -14.59 -3.17 6.36
CA GLY A 352 -14.79 -2.03 7.24
C GLY A 352 -16.19 -1.91 7.80
N GLY A 353 -16.58 -0.69 8.17
CA GLY A 353 -17.85 -0.40 8.82
C GLY A 353 -18.55 0.85 8.30
N TYR A 354 -19.86 0.87 8.50
CA TYR A 354 -20.79 1.97 8.20
C TYR A 354 -21.69 2.21 9.39
N VAL A 355 -21.89 3.47 9.74
CA VAL A 355 -22.85 3.92 10.75
C VAL A 355 -23.56 5.19 10.29
N ASP A 356 -24.78 5.42 10.82
CA ASP A 356 -25.57 6.63 10.59
C ASP A 356 -26.26 7.09 11.86
N GLY A 357 -27.08 8.15 11.76
CA GLY A 357 -27.80 8.70 12.90
C GLY A 357 -28.73 7.73 13.61
N GLY A 358 -29.12 6.62 13.00
CA GLY A 358 -29.97 5.57 13.58
C GLY A 358 -29.21 4.44 14.26
N THR A 359 -27.90 4.32 14.03
CA THR A 359 -27.11 3.16 14.44
C THR A 359 -27.04 2.98 15.95
N ALA A 360 -26.88 4.05 16.73
CA ALA A 360 -26.83 3.95 18.20
C ALA A 360 -28.14 3.39 18.78
N GLU A 361 -29.28 3.81 18.24
CA GLU A 361 -30.60 3.28 18.64
C GLU A 361 -30.76 1.81 18.23
N ALA A 362 -30.28 1.44 17.05
CA ALA A 362 -30.30 0.05 16.59
C ALA A 362 -29.45 -0.87 17.50
N LEU A 363 -28.24 -0.44 17.88
CA LEU A 363 -27.38 -1.14 18.83
C LEU A 363 -28.10 -1.32 20.19
N ALA A 364 -28.75 -0.29 20.71
CA ALA A 364 -29.47 -0.38 21.95
C ALA A 364 -30.64 -1.39 21.92
N ARG A 365 -31.33 -1.53 20.78
CA ARG A 365 -32.38 -2.56 20.58
C ARG A 365 -31.78 -3.98 20.63
N GLU A 366 -30.59 -4.17 20.12
CA GLU A 366 -29.83 -5.43 20.19
C GLU A 366 -29.11 -5.62 21.54
N ARG A 367 -29.37 -4.73 22.52
CA ARG A 367 -28.73 -4.71 23.85
C ARG A 367 -27.19 -4.61 23.77
N ARG A 368 -26.70 -3.85 22.82
CA ARG A 368 -25.29 -3.55 22.64
C ARG A 368 -25.01 -2.06 22.87
N SER A 369 -23.79 -1.74 23.22
CA SER A 369 -23.27 -0.39 23.36
C SER A 369 -22.03 -0.25 22.48
N ALA A 370 -21.95 0.82 21.68
CA ALA A 370 -20.76 1.13 20.91
C ALA A 370 -19.54 1.31 21.82
N ALA A 371 -19.70 1.97 22.96
CA ALA A 371 -18.63 2.19 23.92
C ALA A 371 -18.09 0.88 24.54
N GLU A 372 -18.96 -0.06 24.91
CA GLU A 372 -18.56 -1.37 25.45
C GLU A 372 -17.87 -2.22 24.37
N ALA A 373 -18.42 -2.27 23.15
CA ALA A 373 -17.81 -3.02 22.05
C ALA A 373 -16.41 -2.48 21.71
N LEU A 374 -16.22 -1.17 21.69
CA LEU A 374 -14.91 -0.56 21.49
C LEU A 374 -13.94 -0.85 22.64
N ALA A 375 -14.41 -0.92 23.91
CA ALA A 375 -13.56 -1.23 25.05
C ALA A 375 -12.99 -2.65 24.96
N GLU A 376 -13.76 -3.58 24.38
CA GLU A 376 -13.40 -4.99 24.21
C GLU A 376 -12.80 -5.31 22.82
N ASN A 377 -12.59 -4.30 21.95
CA ASN A 377 -12.18 -4.46 20.53
C ASN A 377 -13.13 -5.38 19.75
N ASP A 378 -14.45 -5.31 20.02
CA ASP A 378 -15.49 -6.19 19.51
C ASP A 378 -16.41 -5.49 18.49
N ALA A 379 -15.81 -4.70 17.60
CA ALA A 379 -16.55 -3.89 16.64
C ALA A 379 -17.28 -4.74 15.58
N TYR A 380 -16.72 -5.90 15.19
CA TYR A 380 -17.33 -6.75 14.17
C TYR A 380 -18.73 -7.24 14.54
N PRO A 381 -18.94 -7.92 15.69
CA PRO A 381 -20.28 -8.38 16.05
C PRO A 381 -21.26 -7.21 16.26
N ALA A 382 -20.79 -6.09 16.83
CA ALA A 382 -21.64 -4.93 17.05
C ALA A 382 -22.19 -4.36 15.74
N LEU A 383 -21.32 -4.19 14.72
CA LEU A 383 -21.72 -3.72 13.40
C LEU A 383 -22.54 -4.77 12.64
N ASN A 384 -22.21 -6.06 12.78
CA ASN A 384 -22.96 -7.14 12.15
C ASN A 384 -24.42 -7.14 12.56
N ASP A 385 -24.69 -7.02 13.86
CA ASP A 385 -26.04 -7.08 14.43
C ASP A 385 -26.95 -5.94 13.94
N VAL A 386 -26.37 -4.82 13.49
CA VAL A 386 -27.12 -3.67 12.96
C VAL A 386 -26.96 -3.45 11.44
N GLY A 387 -26.37 -4.42 10.73
CA GLY A 387 -26.15 -4.34 9.28
C GLY A 387 -25.12 -3.28 8.88
N GLY A 388 -24.21 -2.92 9.79
CA GLY A 388 -23.18 -1.90 9.60
C GLY A 388 -21.88 -2.42 8.99
N LEU A 389 -21.70 -3.71 8.72
CA LEU A 389 -20.51 -4.23 8.05
C LEU A 389 -20.46 -3.83 6.58
N ILE A 390 -19.24 -3.60 6.10
CA ILE A 390 -18.90 -3.46 4.68
C ILE A 390 -18.12 -4.69 4.29
N VAL A 391 -18.65 -5.50 3.35
CA VAL A 391 -18.01 -6.72 2.87
C VAL A 391 -17.82 -6.59 1.37
N THR A 392 -16.56 -6.54 0.91
CA THR A 392 -16.19 -6.42 -0.50
C THR A 392 -15.60 -7.71 -1.04
N GLY A 393 -15.11 -8.58 -0.18
CA GLY A 393 -14.17 -9.63 -0.49
C GLY A 393 -12.77 -9.08 -0.82
N PRO A 394 -11.77 -9.97 -0.98
CA PRO A 394 -10.40 -9.56 -1.32
C PRO A 394 -10.36 -8.82 -2.66
N THR A 395 -9.79 -7.62 -2.67
CA THR A 395 -9.72 -6.75 -3.86
C THR A 395 -8.49 -7.02 -4.74
N GLY A 396 -7.43 -7.57 -4.16
CA GLY A 396 -6.15 -7.80 -4.83
C GLY A 396 -5.22 -6.60 -4.85
N THR A 397 -5.59 -5.50 -4.18
CA THR A 397 -4.75 -4.33 -3.94
C THR A 397 -4.57 -4.09 -2.44
N ASN A 398 -3.63 -3.23 -2.06
CA ASN A 398 -3.53 -2.65 -0.72
C ASN A 398 -2.85 -1.28 -0.87
N VAL A 399 -3.63 -0.23 -0.63
CA VAL A 399 -3.18 1.17 -0.67
C VAL A 399 -3.73 1.92 0.56
N ASN A 400 -3.74 1.25 1.71
CA ASN A 400 -4.30 1.73 2.98
C ASN A 400 -5.82 1.89 2.96
N ASP A 401 -6.35 2.81 3.76
CA ASP A 401 -7.78 2.93 4.07
C ASP A 401 -8.35 4.29 3.66
N VAL A 402 -9.66 4.34 3.46
CA VAL A 402 -10.41 5.58 3.31
C VAL A 402 -11.58 5.64 4.28
N SER A 403 -11.69 6.75 4.99
CA SER A 403 -12.80 7.08 5.89
C SER A 403 -13.56 8.29 5.35
N VAL A 404 -14.89 8.21 5.34
CA VAL A 404 -15.73 9.26 4.79
C VAL A 404 -16.87 9.58 5.73
N LEU A 405 -17.06 10.86 6.02
CA LEU A 405 -18.26 11.40 6.63
C LEU A 405 -19.12 12.00 5.52
N LEU A 406 -20.33 11.50 5.36
CA LEU A 406 -21.35 12.05 4.47
C LEU A 406 -22.35 12.89 5.28
N ILE A 407 -22.59 14.12 4.83
CA ILE A 407 -23.68 14.99 5.29
C ILE A 407 -24.52 15.34 4.08
N ARG A 408 -25.83 15.16 4.18
CA ARG A 408 -26.76 15.52 3.12
C ARG A 408 -27.70 16.62 3.60
N GLY A 409 -27.63 17.78 2.92
CA GLY A 409 -28.50 18.93 3.19
C GLY A 409 -29.89 18.80 2.54
#